data_aeb4ef8d74ec35d4a8bf1245538e5d8a
#
_entry.id   aeb4ef8d74ec35d4a8bf1245538e5d8a
#
_cell.length_a   1.000
_cell.length_b   1.000
_cell.length_c   1.000
_cell.angle_alpha   90.00
_cell.angle_beta   90.00
_cell.angle_gamma   90.00
#
_symmetry.space_group_name_H-M   'P 1'
#
loop_
_entity.id
_entity.type
_entity.pdbx_description
1 polymer ?
#
loop_
_entity_poly.entity_id
_entity_poly.type
_entity_poly.pdbx_seq_one_letter_code
_entity_poly.pdbx_strand_id
1 'polypeptide(L)'
;MIGLVGTILIGLGGLGGGALPVVDGSATSFTSLPLGALMGRMMLASSSVVLVGVAFLVLAWLLMGPFVGAGGGAPRVSVAVLLRTFGAWVLPLIFTAPLFTQDIYSYLAQGAIVADGMDPYSAGPVELLGQEHPLARSVPFIWAESPSPYGPVALGISSVIAQITGSSIFWGVICHRLLSLLGVAAAAWAIVALARRCDVNPAAAVWLGVLNPLVILHLIGGIHNEAIMMGILLVGLELGLRGVDKIGGPGWSGWALLIGSGVLISCAGMVKVTGFLALGFVGMALARRWGGARGIAGAVLVQSAIMVASIALATVVTRIGLGWVTGQGGAATIRSWLSMTTDIGVISAFIGQLLGLGDHSEATLVITRTAGLLIAVGFIVRMLWATYRGTVHPVGGLGVATLVLVLLFPVVHPWYPLWGIMPLAGWANRTFFRAGTAAYSALFSFVVLPLSLIHI
;
A
#
# COMPACT_ATOMS: atom_id res chain seq x y z
N MET A 1 6.74 -21.01 15.55
CA MET A 1 8.20 -21.01 15.82
C MET A 1 9.01 -20.64 14.58
N ILE A 2 8.97 -21.40 13.46
CA ILE A 2 9.78 -21.13 12.24
C ILE A 2 9.66 -19.68 11.77
N GLY A 3 8.45 -19.14 11.62
CA GLY A 3 8.25 -17.76 11.17
C GLY A 3 8.76 -16.71 12.16
N LEU A 4 8.70 -16.97 13.46
CA LEU A 4 9.29 -16.09 14.48
C LEU A 4 10.82 -16.08 14.37
N VAL A 5 11.45 -17.24 14.18
CA VAL A 5 12.89 -17.32 13.90
C VAL A 5 13.21 -16.55 12.62
N GLY A 6 12.39 -16.71 11.58
CA GLY A 6 12.53 -15.95 10.34
C GLY A 6 12.52 -14.44 10.57
N THR A 7 11.54 -13.92 11.30
CA THR A 7 11.45 -12.46 11.54
C THR A 7 12.52 -11.94 12.51
N ILE A 8 13.00 -12.75 13.45
CA ILE A 8 14.19 -12.42 14.26
C ILE A 8 15.44 -12.28 13.37
N LEU A 9 15.65 -13.22 12.45
CA LEU A 9 16.75 -13.12 11.50
C LEU A 9 16.63 -11.89 10.60
N ILE A 10 15.40 -11.60 10.09
CA ILE A 10 15.15 -10.38 9.30
C ILE A 10 15.44 -9.13 10.15
N GLY A 11 14.97 -9.09 11.39
CA GLY A 11 15.19 -7.96 12.29
C GLY A 11 16.66 -7.69 12.58
N LEU A 12 17.42 -8.74 12.91
CA LEU A 12 18.86 -8.64 13.18
C LEU A 12 19.66 -8.30 11.89
N GLY A 13 19.40 -9.04 10.82
CA GLY A 13 20.09 -8.79 9.54
C GLY A 13 19.76 -7.42 8.97
N GLY A 14 18.52 -6.93 9.18
CA GLY A 14 18.08 -5.61 8.74
C GLY A 14 18.85 -4.43 9.35
N LEU A 15 19.50 -4.61 10.51
CA LEU A 15 20.36 -3.58 11.10
C LEU A 15 21.59 -3.23 10.26
N GLY A 16 22.03 -4.14 9.39
CA GLY A 16 23.17 -3.90 8.49
C GLY A 16 22.84 -4.13 7.01
N GLY A 17 21.85 -5.00 6.72
CA GLY A 17 21.36 -5.29 5.37
C GLY A 17 20.03 -4.63 5.04
N GLY A 18 19.51 -3.73 5.88
CA GLY A 18 18.34 -2.91 5.60
C GLY A 18 18.65 -1.74 4.68
N ALA A 19 17.61 -1.01 4.28
CA ALA A 19 17.72 0.22 3.52
C ALA A 19 18.10 1.38 4.46
N LEU A 20 19.38 1.51 4.76
CA LEU A 20 19.91 2.60 5.57
C LEU A 20 19.78 3.95 4.86
N PRO A 21 19.70 5.08 5.59
CA PRO A 21 19.68 6.42 4.97
C PRO A 21 20.97 6.67 4.19
N VAL A 22 20.87 7.51 3.16
CA VAL A 22 22.06 7.87 2.34
C VAL A 22 23.14 8.50 3.20
N VAL A 23 22.76 9.41 4.08
CA VAL A 23 23.64 9.97 5.12
C VAL A 23 22.88 9.99 6.44
N ASP A 24 23.44 9.36 7.46
CA ASP A 24 22.93 9.42 8.82
C ASP A 24 23.83 10.33 9.65
N GLY A 25 23.33 11.52 9.93
CA GLY A 25 24.01 12.51 10.79
C GLY A 25 23.49 12.55 12.22
N SER A 26 22.61 11.62 12.60
CA SER A 26 21.93 11.64 13.91
C SER A 26 22.73 10.92 15.00
N ALA A 27 22.64 11.44 16.23
CA ALA A 27 23.24 10.81 17.41
C ALA A 27 22.60 9.45 17.75
N THR A 28 21.35 9.23 17.30
CA THR A 28 20.63 7.96 17.42
C THR A 28 20.41 7.37 16.03
N SER A 29 21.10 6.27 15.73
CA SER A 29 20.98 5.59 14.45
C SER A 29 20.74 4.09 14.66
N PHE A 30 20.33 3.39 13.60
CA PHE A 30 20.18 1.92 13.64
C PHE A 30 21.52 1.23 13.94
N THR A 31 22.64 1.85 13.55
CA THR A 31 23.99 1.34 13.85
C THR A 31 24.39 1.53 15.31
N SER A 32 23.74 2.41 16.07
CA SER A 32 23.97 2.57 17.52
C SER A 32 23.23 1.54 18.37
N LEU A 33 22.29 0.80 17.82
CA LEU A 33 21.60 -0.30 18.50
C LEU A 33 22.56 -1.46 18.84
N PRO A 34 22.28 -2.27 19.89
CA PRO A 34 23.03 -3.49 20.15
C PRO A 34 23.11 -4.34 18.87
N LEU A 35 24.31 -4.78 18.53
CA LEU A 35 24.67 -5.51 17.28
C LEU A 35 24.57 -4.66 15.99
N GLY A 36 24.00 -3.44 16.00
CA GLY A 36 23.84 -2.61 14.82
C GLY A 36 25.19 -2.25 14.17
N ALA A 37 26.17 -1.83 14.99
CA ALA A 37 27.52 -1.52 14.51
C ALA A 37 28.22 -2.77 13.91
N LEU A 38 28.04 -3.95 14.47
CA LEU A 38 28.58 -5.20 13.96
C LEU A 38 27.93 -5.56 12.63
N MET A 39 26.59 -5.56 12.57
CA MET A 39 25.83 -5.90 11.38
C MET A 39 26.12 -4.90 10.25
N GLY A 40 26.23 -3.59 10.54
CA GLY A 40 26.54 -2.54 9.57
C GLY A 40 27.95 -2.70 8.94
N ARG A 41 28.92 -3.31 9.65
CA ARG A 41 30.24 -3.62 9.09
C ARG A 41 30.25 -4.89 8.23
N MET A 42 29.23 -5.75 8.36
CA MET A 42 29.13 -7.04 7.70
C MET A 42 27.92 -7.08 6.73
N MET A 43 27.78 -6.06 5.86
CA MET A 43 26.59 -5.86 5.03
C MET A 43 26.19 -7.10 4.23
N LEU A 44 27.14 -7.79 3.60
CA LEU A 44 26.88 -9.00 2.82
C LEU A 44 26.33 -10.15 3.70
N ALA A 45 26.93 -10.38 4.86
CA ALA A 45 26.47 -11.37 5.81
C ALA A 45 25.09 -11.00 6.36
N SER A 46 24.87 -9.72 6.71
CA SER A 46 23.60 -9.20 7.17
C SER A 46 22.48 -9.38 6.16
N SER A 47 22.76 -9.10 4.89
CA SER A 47 21.83 -9.32 3.77
C SER A 47 21.51 -10.81 3.58
N SER A 48 22.51 -11.68 3.72
CA SER A 48 22.32 -13.14 3.67
C SER A 48 21.44 -13.63 4.83
N VAL A 49 21.61 -13.07 6.02
CA VAL A 49 20.75 -13.37 7.18
C VAL A 49 19.31 -12.93 6.94
N VAL A 50 19.08 -11.74 6.34
CA VAL A 50 17.76 -11.30 5.92
C VAL A 50 17.14 -12.29 4.93
N LEU A 51 17.87 -12.71 3.91
CA LEU A 51 17.40 -13.66 2.90
C LEU A 51 16.95 -15.00 3.53
N VAL A 52 17.75 -15.56 4.43
CA VAL A 52 17.42 -16.79 5.16
C VAL A 52 16.17 -16.56 6.04
N GLY A 53 16.09 -15.41 6.68
CA GLY A 53 14.92 -15.02 7.47
C GLY A 53 13.65 -14.94 6.64
N VAL A 54 13.71 -14.35 5.43
CA VAL A 54 12.59 -14.30 4.48
C VAL A 54 12.17 -15.72 4.06
N ALA A 55 13.14 -16.60 3.78
CA ALA A 55 12.84 -17.98 3.44
C ALA A 55 12.08 -18.71 4.57
N PHE A 56 12.48 -18.51 5.84
CA PHE A 56 11.78 -19.10 6.99
C PHE A 56 10.38 -18.50 7.17
N LEU A 57 10.22 -17.19 6.97
CA LEU A 57 8.91 -16.52 7.05
C LEU A 57 7.96 -17.07 5.99
N VAL A 58 8.40 -17.13 4.72
CA VAL A 58 7.61 -17.64 3.59
C VAL A 58 7.27 -19.11 3.80
N LEU A 59 8.23 -19.94 4.20
CA LEU A 59 8.01 -21.36 4.49
C LEU A 59 6.96 -21.54 5.59
N ALA A 60 7.10 -20.80 6.71
CA ALA A 60 6.15 -20.87 7.81
C ALA A 60 4.75 -20.47 7.37
N TRP A 61 4.64 -19.40 6.57
CA TRP A 61 3.35 -18.94 6.03
C TRP A 61 2.71 -19.96 5.09
N LEU A 62 3.47 -20.57 4.18
CA LEU A 62 2.97 -21.60 3.27
C LEU A 62 2.50 -22.85 4.04
N LEU A 63 3.27 -23.28 5.05
CA LEU A 63 2.91 -24.41 5.91
C LEU A 63 1.63 -24.18 6.72
N MET A 64 1.21 -22.93 6.93
CA MET A 64 -0.07 -22.60 7.60
C MET A 64 -1.28 -22.82 6.69
N GLY A 65 -1.12 -22.81 5.36
CA GLY A 65 -2.20 -22.89 4.38
C GLY A 65 -3.22 -24.03 4.64
N PRO A 66 -2.79 -25.28 4.84
CA PRO A 66 -3.72 -26.38 5.16
C PRO A 66 -4.48 -26.19 6.48
N PHE A 67 -3.87 -25.57 7.48
CA PHE A 67 -4.48 -25.37 8.82
C PHE A 67 -5.53 -24.25 8.82
N VAL A 68 -5.42 -23.27 7.94
CA VAL A 68 -6.40 -22.19 7.78
C VAL A 68 -7.51 -22.55 6.79
N GLY A 69 -7.48 -23.74 6.18
CA GLY A 69 -8.47 -24.16 5.20
C GLY A 69 -8.32 -23.46 3.84
N ALA A 70 -7.09 -23.10 3.44
CA ALA A 70 -6.84 -22.42 2.17
C ALA A 70 -7.29 -23.24 0.94
N GLY A 71 -7.23 -24.58 1.02
CA GLY A 71 -7.70 -25.51 0.00
C GLY A 71 -9.20 -25.82 0.01
N GLY A 72 -10.02 -25.08 0.79
CA GLY A 72 -11.48 -25.29 0.86
C GLY A 72 -11.93 -26.17 2.02
N GLY A 73 -11.02 -26.72 2.83
CA GLY A 73 -11.35 -27.47 4.05
C GLY A 73 -11.73 -26.58 5.22
N ALA A 74 -12.25 -27.18 6.30
CA ALA A 74 -12.52 -26.46 7.55
C ALA A 74 -11.23 -25.98 8.19
N PRO A 75 -11.21 -24.73 8.75
CA PRO A 75 -10.03 -24.23 9.45
C PRO A 75 -9.80 -24.99 10.76
N ARG A 76 -8.53 -25.29 11.04
CA ARG A 76 -8.10 -25.92 12.29
C ARG A 76 -7.51 -24.90 13.28
N VAL A 77 -7.37 -23.64 12.83
CA VAL A 77 -6.75 -22.54 13.59
C VAL A 77 -7.71 -21.36 13.62
N SER A 78 -7.89 -20.77 14.80
CA SER A 78 -8.77 -19.60 14.95
C SER A 78 -8.10 -18.30 14.48
N VAL A 79 -8.93 -17.31 14.10
CA VAL A 79 -8.47 -15.95 13.75
C VAL A 79 -7.63 -15.35 14.88
N ALA A 80 -7.99 -15.56 16.15
CA ALA A 80 -7.25 -15.02 17.29
C ALA A 80 -5.81 -15.56 17.35
N VAL A 81 -5.60 -16.85 17.05
CA VAL A 81 -4.26 -17.45 16.99
C VAL A 81 -3.47 -16.82 15.84
N LEU A 82 -4.08 -16.62 14.68
CA LEU A 82 -3.42 -15.98 13.53
C LEU A 82 -3.00 -14.55 13.84
N LEU A 83 -3.87 -13.75 14.47
CA LEU A 83 -3.54 -12.38 14.84
C LEU A 83 -2.43 -12.31 15.90
N ARG A 84 -2.42 -13.23 16.88
CA ARG A 84 -1.30 -13.36 17.83
C ARG A 84 -0.01 -13.75 17.12
N THR A 85 -0.09 -14.65 16.13
CA THR A 85 1.06 -15.04 15.30
C THR A 85 1.59 -13.85 14.52
N PHE A 86 0.71 -13.04 13.92
CA PHE A 86 1.09 -11.80 13.25
C PHE A 86 1.83 -10.86 14.21
N GLY A 87 1.27 -10.59 15.38
CA GLY A 87 1.92 -9.75 16.40
C GLY A 87 3.31 -10.28 16.80
N ALA A 88 3.43 -11.60 17.02
CA ALA A 88 4.72 -12.21 17.34
C ALA A 88 5.74 -12.10 16.20
N TRP A 89 5.31 -12.23 14.94
CA TRP A 89 6.19 -12.11 13.78
C TRP A 89 6.62 -10.67 13.51
N VAL A 90 5.78 -9.69 13.83
CA VAL A 90 6.10 -8.28 13.58
C VAL A 90 6.99 -7.67 14.66
N LEU A 91 6.89 -8.17 15.90
CA LEU A 91 7.63 -7.64 17.05
C LEU A 91 9.14 -7.49 16.81
N PRO A 92 9.87 -8.47 16.24
CA PRO A 92 11.31 -8.31 15.94
C PRO A 92 11.61 -7.23 14.91
N LEU A 93 10.62 -6.83 14.07
CA LEU A 93 10.82 -5.86 13.03
C LEU A 93 10.64 -4.41 13.48
N ILE A 94 10.17 -4.18 14.72
CA ILE A 94 9.85 -2.82 15.19
C ILE A 94 11.11 -1.94 15.20
N PHE A 95 12.23 -2.46 15.64
CA PHE A 95 13.48 -1.71 15.83
C PHE A 95 14.54 -1.94 14.75
N THR A 96 14.21 -2.66 13.67
CA THR A 96 15.14 -2.82 12.55
C THR A 96 15.13 -1.59 11.63
N ALA A 97 16.19 -1.43 10.82
CA ALA A 97 16.17 -0.45 9.74
C ALA A 97 15.01 -0.74 8.76
N PRO A 98 14.57 0.24 7.96
CA PRO A 98 13.61 0.00 6.89
C PRO A 98 14.09 -1.12 5.98
N LEU A 99 13.18 -1.99 5.50
CA LEU A 99 13.54 -3.12 4.65
C LEU A 99 13.28 -2.79 3.18
N PHE A 100 14.26 -3.07 2.33
CA PHE A 100 14.18 -3.12 0.86
C PHE A 100 13.99 -1.80 0.13
N THR A 101 13.56 -0.72 0.79
CA THR A 101 13.27 0.57 0.17
C THR A 101 13.59 1.71 1.12
N GLN A 102 14.00 2.84 0.54
CA GLN A 102 14.35 4.07 1.25
C GLN A 102 13.21 5.10 1.22
N ASP A 103 12.01 4.74 0.76
CA ASP A 103 10.87 5.67 0.60
C ASP A 103 10.51 6.41 1.89
N ILE A 104 10.66 5.74 3.04
CA ILE A 104 10.38 6.33 4.35
C ILE A 104 11.17 7.63 4.59
N TYR A 105 12.40 7.73 4.09
CA TYR A 105 13.20 8.95 4.27
C TYR A 105 12.61 10.14 3.51
N SER A 106 11.96 9.88 2.36
CA SER A 106 11.19 10.90 1.66
C SER A 106 9.97 11.34 2.49
N TYR A 107 9.28 10.40 3.16
CA TYR A 107 8.14 10.76 4.02
C TYR A 107 8.56 11.62 5.21
N LEU A 108 9.72 11.32 5.82
CA LEU A 108 10.29 12.13 6.91
C LEU A 108 10.62 13.55 6.43
N ALA A 109 11.32 13.67 5.31
CA ALA A 109 11.69 14.97 4.74
C ALA A 109 10.46 15.78 4.33
N GLN A 110 9.48 15.17 3.66
CA GLN A 110 8.22 15.82 3.28
C GLN A 110 7.39 16.23 4.50
N GLY A 111 7.42 15.44 5.58
CA GLY A 111 6.82 15.80 6.86
C GLY A 111 7.46 17.04 7.48
N ALA A 112 8.77 17.15 7.44
CA ALA A 112 9.50 18.33 7.94
C ALA A 112 9.19 19.58 7.09
N ILE A 113 9.16 19.46 5.76
CA ILE A 113 8.78 20.56 4.84
C ILE A 113 7.42 21.14 5.25
N VAL A 114 6.43 20.28 5.49
CA VAL A 114 5.09 20.73 5.89
C VAL A 114 5.10 21.29 7.32
N ALA A 115 5.87 20.69 8.25
CA ALA A 115 5.98 21.18 9.62
C ALA A 115 6.59 22.58 9.69
N ASP A 116 7.51 22.91 8.78
CA ASP A 116 8.14 24.22 8.62
C ASP A 116 7.26 25.21 7.82
N GLY A 117 6.05 24.82 7.43
CA GLY A 117 5.08 25.66 6.72
C GLY A 117 5.41 25.88 5.24
N MET A 118 6.29 25.09 4.65
CA MET A 118 6.65 25.15 3.23
C MET A 118 5.68 24.30 2.37
N ASP A 119 5.57 24.64 1.08
CA ASP A 119 4.74 23.88 0.13
C ASP A 119 5.49 22.65 -0.40
N PRO A 120 5.05 21.42 -0.04
CA PRO A 120 5.71 20.18 -0.46
C PRO A 120 5.54 19.88 -1.96
N TYR A 121 4.75 20.69 -2.67
CA TYR A 121 4.49 20.52 -4.10
C TYR A 121 5.29 21.46 -4.99
N SER A 122 5.97 22.45 -4.40
CA SER A 122 6.74 23.46 -5.14
C SER A 122 8.09 22.94 -5.63
N ALA A 123 8.76 22.09 -4.83
CA ALA A 123 10.07 21.53 -5.16
C ALA A 123 10.36 20.27 -4.34
N GLY A 124 11.53 19.67 -4.57
CA GLY A 124 11.99 18.49 -3.84
C GLY A 124 12.60 18.81 -2.46
N PRO A 125 12.80 17.75 -1.63
CA PRO A 125 13.32 17.92 -0.27
C PRO A 125 14.67 18.62 -0.17
N VAL A 126 15.58 18.40 -1.10
CA VAL A 126 16.93 19.01 -1.09
C VAL A 126 16.85 20.51 -1.34
N GLU A 127 15.95 20.95 -2.23
CA GLU A 127 15.75 22.36 -2.52
C GLU A 127 15.05 23.10 -1.37
N LEU A 128 14.02 22.49 -0.79
CA LEU A 128 13.19 23.13 0.23
C LEU A 128 13.85 23.17 1.62
N LEU A 129 14.44 22.05 2.06
CA LEU A 129 15.10 21.96 3.37
C LEU A 129 16.56 22.43 3.34
N GLY A 130 17.18 22.47 2.15
CA GLY A 130 18.61 22.71 1.96
C GLY A 130 19.45 21.44 2.02
N GLN A 131 20.58 21.46 1.30
CA GLN A 131 21.48 20.31 1.12
C GLN A 131 22.11 19.81 2.43
N GLU A 132 22.28 20.67 3.43
CA GLU A 132 22.87 20.31 4.71
C GLU A 132 21.86 19.79 5.74
N HIS A 133 20.56 19.86 5.45
CA HIS A 133 19.53 19.38 6.39
C HIS A 133 19.58 17.85 6.52
N PRO A 134 19.62 17.29 7.76
CA PRO A 134 19.80 15.85 7.97
C PRO A 134 18.76 14.98 7.24
N LEU A 135 17.48 15.40 7.25
CA LEU A 135 16.43 14.66 6.57
C LEU A 135 16.54 14.77 5.04
N ALA A 136 16.94 15.90 4.47
CA ALA A 136 17.16 16.02 3.04
C ALA A 136 18.29 15.11 2.56
N ARG A 137 19.39 15.04 3.33
CA ARG A 137 20.54 14.16 3.05
C ARG A 137 20.23 12.67 3.17
N SER A 138 19.17 12.30 3.87
CA SER A 138 18.73 10.90 4.02
C SER A 138 17.91 10.40 2.83
N VAL A 139 17.32 11.32 2.05
CA VAL A 139 16.42 10.98 0.93
C VAL A 139 17.20 10.31 -0.19
N PRO A 140 16.67 9.20 -0.79
CA PRO A 140 17.30 8.60 -1.95
C PRO A 140 17.30 9.54 -3.15
N PHE A 141 18.35 9.45 -3.96
CA PHE A 141 18.60 10.29 -5.12
C PHE A 141 17.37 10.51 -6.01
N ILE A 142 16.60 9.44 -6.29
CA ILE A 142 15.42 9.52 -7.18
C ILE A 142 14.31 10.43 -6.66
N TRP A 143 14.28 10.71 -5.35
CA TRP A 143 13.25 11.53 -4.71
C TRP A 143 13.79 12.86 -4.17
N ALA A 144 15.11 13.06 -4.21
CA ALA A 144 15.78 14.20 -3.60
C ALA A 144 15.31 15.56 -4.18
N GLU A 145 15.06 15.59 -5.49
CA GLU A 145 14.61 16.78 -6.23
C GLU A 145 13.13 16.70 -6.66
N SER A 146 12.41 15.66 -6.25
CA SER A 146 11.03 15.44 -6.69
C SER A 146 10.04 16.03 -5.70
N PRO A 147 9.07 16.86 -6.15
CA PRO A 147 7.94 17.30 -5.33
C PRO A 147 7.11 16.10 -4.82
N SER A 148 6.39 16.30 -3.73
CA SER A 148 5.59 15.23 -3.12
C SER A 148 4.42 14.80 -4.01
N PRO A 149 4.19 13.49 -4.23
CA PRO A 149 3.01 12.98 -4.90
C PRO A 149 1.84 12.71 -3.93
N TYR A 150 2.03 12.89 -2.62
CA TYR A 150 1.09 12.49 -1.59
C TYR A 150 0.10 13.60 -1.24
N GLY A 151 -1.13 13.18 -0.87
CA GLY A 151 -2.18 14.11 -0.46
C GLY A 151 -2.08 14.54 1.01
N PRO A 152 -2.98 15.45 1.43
CA PRO A 152 -2.90 16.12 2.73
C PRO A 152 -3.02 15.19 3.94
N VAL A 153 -3.61 14.01 3.81
CA VAL A 153 -3.69 13.05 4.93
C VAL A 153 -2.32 12.43 5.20
N ALA A 154 -1.62 11.94 4.17
CA ALA A 154 -0.29 11.37 4.35
C ALA A 154 0.71 12.41 4.85
N LEU A 155 0.73 13.57 4.21
CA LEU A 155 1.65 14.66 4.56
C LEU A 155 1.35 15.28 5.92
N GLY A 156 0.08 15.45 6.28
CA GLY A 156 -0.33 15.93 7.59
C GLY A 156 0.10 15.00 8.71
N ILE A 157 -0.06 13.68 8.52
CA ILE A 157 0.45 12.69 9.47
C ILE A 157 1.98 12.76 9.59
N SER A 158 2.69 12.80 8.46
CA SER A 158 4.16 12.90 8.46
C SER A 158 4.63 14.21 9.12
N SER A 159 3.90 15.31 8.94
CA SER A 159 4.17 16.59 9.61
C SER A 159 4.02 16.49 11.14
N VAL A 160 2.96 15.86 11.63
CA VAL A 160 2.79 15.63 13.07
C VAL A 160 3.94 14.78 13.62
N ILE A 161 4.33 13.73 12.90
CA ILE A 161 5.48 12.90 13.31
C ILE A 161 6.76 13.72 13.32
N ALA A 162 7.02 14.57 12.31
CA ALA A 162 8.18 15.44 12.25
C ALA A 162 8.22 16.43 13.43
N GLN A 163 7.08 17.01 13.81
CA GLN A 163 6.98 17.91 14.98
C GLN A 163 7.31 17.18 16.30
N ILE A 164 6.98 15.89 16.43
CA ILE A 164 7.25 15.09 17.62
C ILE A 164 8.70 14.61 17.66
N THR A 165 9.25 14.22 16.51
CA THR A 165 10.55 13.53 16.41
C THR A 165 11.70 14.47 15.99
N GLY A 166 11.38 15.68 15.55
CA GLY A 166 12.35 16.62 14.99
C GLY A 166 13.09 16.02 13.80
N SER A 167 14.40 16.26 13.71
CA SER A 167 15.24 15.68 12.64
C SER A 167 15.72 14.25 12.92
N SER A 168 15.19 13.58 13.94
CA SER A 168 15.59 12.21 14.27
C SER A 168 15.02 11.19 13.27
N ILE A 169 15.89 10.65 12.43
CA ILE A 169 15.56 9.60 11.47
C ILE A 169 15.06 8.35 12.20
N PHE A 170 15.75 7.92 13.26
CA PHE A 170 15.40 6.72 14.02
C PHE A 170 13.97 6.80 14.57
N TRP A 171 13.65 7.84 15.34
CA TRP A 171 12.32 7.99 15.93
C TRP A 171 11.24 8.25 14.89
N GLY A 172 11.56 8.97 13.82
CA GLY A 172 10.66 9.16 12.68
C GLY A 172 10.26 7.83 12.03
N VAL A 173 11.23 6.95 11.79
CA VAL A 173 11.01 5.59 11.26
C VAL A 173 10.15 4.75 12.21
N ILE A 174 10.45 4.77 13.52
CA ILE A 174 9.66 4.02 14.52
C ILE A 174 8.21 4.52 14.55
N CYS A 175 7.97 5.82 14.59
CA CYS A 175 6.61 6.38 14.58
C CYS A 175 5.82 5.99 13.34
N HIS A 176 6.41 6.08 12.15
CA HIS A 176 5.76 5.66 10.91
C HIS A 176 5.51 4.14 10.88
N ARG A 177 6.41 3.33 11.43
CA ARG A 177 6.20 1.88 11.52
C ARG A 177 5.07 1.51 12.47
N LEU A 178 4.95 2.18 13.60
CA LEU A 178 3.81 2.01 14.51
C LEU A 178 2.49 2.40 13.83
N LEU A 179 2.50 3.47 13.05
CA LEU A 179 1.34 3.87 12.25
C LEU A 179 1.00 2.83 11.18
N SER A 180 2.00 2.26 10.49
CA SER A 180 1.79 1.15 9.55
C SER A 180 1.18 -0.07 10.26
N LEU A 181 1.60 -0.38 11.46
CA LEU A 181 1.00 -1.45 12.28
C LEU A 181 -0.47 -1.18 12.59
N LEU A 182 -0.83 0.06 12.94
CA LEU A 182 -2.22 0.46 13.16
C LEU A 182 -3.04 0.31 11.87
N GLY A 183 -2.48 0.69 10.72
CA GLY A 183 -3.11 0.51 9.41
C GLY A 183 -3.37 -0.97 9.11
N VAL A 184 -2.39 -1.84 9.30
CA VAL A 184 -2.56 -3.30 9.08
C VAL A 184 -3.50 -3.91 10.10
N ALA A 185 -3.53 -3.46 11.36
CA ALA A 185 -4.49 -3.91 12.36
C ALA A 185 -5.94 -3.53 11.97
N ALA A 186 -6.15 -2.31 11.46
CA ALA A 186 -7.43 -1.88 10.92
C ALA A 186 -7.85 -2.72 9.72
N ALA A 187 -6.93 -3.00 8.79
CA ALA A 187 -7.16 -3.90 7.67
C ALA A 187 -7.51 -5.33 8.13
N ALA A 188 -6.86 -5.85 9.16
CA ALA A 188 -7.15 -7.17 9.70
C ALA A 188 -8.58 -7.26 10.25
N TRP A 189 -9.03 -6.26 11.00
CA TRP A 189 -10.42 -6.17 11.44
C TRP A 189 -11.39 -6.17 10.27
N ALA A 190 -11.11 -5.32 9.27
CA ALA A 190 -11.98 -5.18 8.09
C ALA A 190 -12.02 -6.47 7.26
N ILE A 191 -10.88 -7.12 7.01
CA ILE A 191 -10.80 -8.39 6.26
C ILE A 191 -11.62 -9.47 6.94
N VAL A 192 -11.58 -9.58 8.28
CA VAL A 192 -12.42 -10.54 9.04
C VAL A 192 -13.90 -10.21 8.87
N ALA A 193 -14.28 -8.93 8.93
CA ALA A 193 -15.67 -8.50 8.77
C ALA A 193 -16.17 -8.75 7.34
N LEU A 194 -15.37 -8.37 6.33
CA LEU A 194 -15.67 -8.58 4.91
C LEU A 194 -15.75 -10.07 4.55
N ALA A 195 -14.85 -10.91 5.11
CA ALA A 195 -14.89 -12.35 4.90
C ALA A 195 -16.20 -12.95 5.42
N ARG A 196 -16.64 -12.54 6.61
CA ARG A 196 -17.94 -12.97 7.15
C ARG A 196 -19.12 -12.49 6.30
N ARG A 197 -19.07 -11.27 5.78
CA ARG A 197 -20.07 -10.71 4.88
C ARG A 197 -20.19 -11.47 3.56
N CYS A 198 -19.07 -11.98 3.07
CA CYS A 198 -18.99 -12.67 1.76
C CYS A 198 -18.99 -14.20 1.89
N ASP A 199 -19.32 -14.76 3.06
CA ASP A 199 -19.33 -16.20 3.35
C ASP A 199 -17.98 -16.88 3.03
N VAL A 200 -16.89 -16.15 3.25
CA VAL A 200 -15.52 -16.64 3.12
C VAL A 200 -14.96 -16.97 4.50
N ASN A 201 -14.17 -18.04 4.58
CA ASN A 201 -13.51 -18.43 5.81
C ASN A 201 -12.56 -17.32 6.32
N PRO A 202 -12.85 -16.70 7.48
CA PRO A 202 -12.03 -15.58 7.99
C PRO A 202 -10.59 -15.96 8.31
N ALA A 203 -10.30 -17.22 8.68
CA ALA A 203 -8.93 -17.66 8.94
C ALA A 203 -8.11 -17.70 7.65
N ALA A 204 -8.68 -18.20 6.55
CA ALA A 204 -8.03 -18.16 5.24
C ALA A 204 -7.86 -16.73 4.72
N ALA A 205 -8.83 -15.85 4.99
CA ALA A 205 -8.74 -14.44 4.62
C ALA A 205 -7.62 -13.70 5.37
N VAL A 206 -7.50 -13.90 6.68
CA VAL A 206 -6.41 -13.32 7.50
C VAL A 206 -5.06 -13.88 7.09
N TRP A 207 -4.97 -15.18 6.82
CA TRP A 207 -3.74 -15.79 6.33
C TRP A 207 -3.27 -15.15 5.01
N LEU A 208 -4.18 -14.99 4.04
CA LEU A 208 -3.85 -14.47 2.72
C LEU A 208 -3.63 -12.97 2.69
N GLY A 209 -4.39 -12.19 3.47
CA GLY A 209 -4.42 -10.73 3.41
C GLY A 209 -3.66 -10.01 4.52
N VAL A 210 -3.34 -10.68 5.65
CA VAL A 210 -2.66 -10.05 6.81
C VAL A 210 -1.33 -10.70 7.11
N LEU A 211 -1.30 -12.05 7.24
CA LEU A 211 -0.04 -12.79 7.45
C LEU A 211 0.77 -12.97 6.17
N ASN A 212 0.30 -12.47 5.05
CA ASN A 212 1.03 -12.48 3.80
C ASN A 212 2.45 -11.91 3.98
N PRO A 213 3.50 -12.63 3.57
CA PRO A 213 4.87 -12.14 3.72
C PRO A 213 5.10 -10.75 3.13
N LEU A 214 4.45 -10.42 2.00
CA LEU A 214 4.56 -9.08 1.39
C LEU A 214 3.99 -7.97 2.31
N VAL A 215 2.95 -8.26 3.10
CA VAL A 215 2.43 -7.32 4.10
C VAL A 215 3.47 -7.08 5.19
N ILE A 216 4.06 -8.15 5.73
CA ILE A 216 5.05 -8.07 6.81
C ILE A 216 6.33 -7.38 6.32
N LEU A 217 6.83 -7.77 5.15
CA LEU A 217 8.09 -7.28 4.60
C LEU A 217 7.98 -5.84 4.09
N HIS A 218 6.92 -5.50 3.36
CA HIS A 218 6.82 -4.20 2.72
C HIS A 218 5.97 -3.20 3.50
N LEU A 219 4.76 -3.58 3.97
CA LEU A 219 3.92 -2.63 4.67
C LEU A 219 4.45 -2.31 6.08
N ILE A 220 5.04 -3.30 6.77
CA ILE A 220 5.60 -3.10 8.12
C ILE A 220 7.11 -2.88 8.05
N GLY A 221 7.85 -3.78 7.42
CA GLY A 221 9.30 -3.71 7.31
C GLY A 221 9.76 -2.52 6.47
N GLY A 222 9.18 -2.32 5.29
CA GLY A 222 9.43 -1.21 4.37
C GLY A 222 8.69 0.08 4.70
N ILE A 223 7.69 0.04 5.58
CA ILE A 223 6.93 1.20 6.09
C ILE A 223 6.23 1.97 4.97
N HIS A 224 5.64 1.25 4.02
CA HIS A 224 4.92 1.91 2.93
C HIS A 224 3.57 2.48 3.37
N ASN A 225 3.24 3.66 2.86
CA ASN A 225 1.97 4.37 3.11
C ASN A 225 0.73 3.55 2.75
N GLU A 226 0.87 2.52 1.93
CA GLU A 226 -0.17 1.55 1.62
C GLU A 226 -0.72 0.83 2.85
N ALA A 227 0.04 0.70 3.93
CA ALA A 227 -0.45 0.14 5.17
C ALA A 227 -1.64 0.96 5.72
N ILE A 228 -1.48 2.28 5.77
CA ILE A 228 -2.50 3.21 6.24
C ILE A 228 -3.65 3.27 5.24
N MET A 229 -3.31 3.47 3.95
CA MET A 229 -4.30 3.52 2.88
C MET A 229 -5.23 2.30 2.92
N MET A 230 -4.68 1.09 2.92
CA MET A 230 -5.48 -0.15 2.91
C MET A 230 -6.25 -0.35 4.20
N GLY A 231 -5.67 0.03 5.35
CA GLY A 231 -6.34 -0.04 6.63
C GLY A 231 -7.63 0.76 6.65
N ILE A 232 -7.55 2.05 6.40
CA ILE A 232 -8.72 2.95 6.45
C ILE A 232 -9.68 2.72 5.27
N LEU A 233 -9.16 2.32 4.08
CA LEU A 233 -9.98 1.98 2.92
C LEU A 233 -10.88 0.77 3.21
N LEU A 234 -10.31 -0.33 3.72
CA LEU A 234 -11.07 -1.56 3.98
C LEU A 234 -12.07 -1.39 5.12
N VAL A 235 -11.71 -0.62 6.17
CA VAL A 235 -12.66 -0.23 7.22
C VAL A 235 -13.79 0.60 6.61
N GLY A 236 -13.46 1.61 5.80
CA GLY A 236 -14.42 2.43 5.09
C GLY A 236 -15.35 1.61 4.20
N LEU A 237 -14.80 0.65 3.44
CA LEU A 237 -15.59 -0.25 2.60
C LEU A 237 -16.62 -1.05 3.41
N GLU A 238 -16.21 -1.68 4.51
CA GLU A 238 -17.13 -2.44 5.37
C GLU A 238 -18.20 -1.56 6.01
N LEU A 239 -17.80 -0.38 6.53
CA LEU A 239 -18.76 0.57 7.08
C LEU A 239 -19.76 1.07 6.04
N GLY A 240 -19.31 1.33 4.82
CA GLY A 240 -20.14 1.73 3.70
C GLY A 240 -21.19 0.68 3.32
N LEU A 241 -20.75 -0.58 3.24
CA LEU A 241 -21.67 -1.68 2.96
C LEU A 241 -22.69 -1.86 4.09
N ARG A 242 -22.26 -1.76 5.37
CA ARG A 242 -23.20 -1.74 6.50
C ARG A 242 -24.17 -0.56 6.44
N GLY A 243 -23.68 0.61 6.00
CA GLY A 243 -24.50 1.79 5.80
C GLY A 243 -25.57 1.56 4.74
N VAL A 244 -25.18 1.04 3.58
CA VAL A 244 -26.09 0.68 2.48
C VAL A 244 -27.14 -0.34 2.94
N ASP A 245 -26.77 -1.35 3.73
CA ASP A 245 -27.70 -2.36 4.25
C ASP A 245 -28.78 -1.72 5.14
N LYS A 246 -28.45 -0.66 5.90
CA LYS A 246 -29.33 0.02 6.85
C LYS A 246 -30.10 1.21 6.27
N ILE A 247 -29.73 1.74 5.10
CA ILE A 247 -30.43 2.86 4.46
C ILE A 247 -31.88 2.45 4.15
N GLY A 248 -32.83 3.35 4.49
CA GLY A 248 -34.27 3.08 4.39
C GLY A 248 -34.88 2.41 5.61
N GLY A 249 -34.07 2.02 6.61
CA GLY A 249 -34.53 1.64 7.94
C GLY A 249 -34.70 2.84 8.87
N PRO A 250 -35.20 2.61 10.12
CA PRO A 250 -35.42 3.69 11.06
C PRO A 250 -34.13 4.35 11.52
N GLY A 251 -34.15 5.68 11.64
CA GLY A 251 -33.08 6.49 12.21
C GLY A 251 -31.90 6.78 11.27
N TRP A 252 -30.90 7.46 11.82
CA TRP A 252 -29.73 7.99 11.08
C TRP A 252 -28.54 7.03 10.97
N SER A 253 -28.63 5.83 11.55
CA SER A 253 -27.48 4.93 11.65
C SER A 253 -26.90 4.50 10.29
N GLY A 254 -27.75 4.31 9.28
CA GLY A 254 -27.31 3.99 7.91
C GLY A 254 -26.52 5.13 7.27
N TRP A 255 -27.01 6.36 7.41
CA TRP A 255 -26.35 7.55 6.91
C TRP A 255 -25.04 7.86 7.63
N ALA A 256 -25.00 7.73 8.96
CA ALA A 256 -23.78 7.93 9.73
C ALA A 256 -22.66 6.97 9.29
N LEU A 257 -22.99 5.69 9.07
CA LEU A 257 -22.05 4.69 8.55
C LEU A 257 -21.60 5.02 7.12
N LEU A 258 -22.53 5.44 6.25
CA LEU A 258 -22.20 5.81 4.87
C LEU A 258 -21.30 7.04 4.79
N ILE A 259 -21.61 8.07 5.57
CA ILE A 259 -20.78 9.29 5.65
C ILE A 259 -19.40 8.95 6.22
N GLY A 260 -19.34 8.23 7.35
CA GLY A 260 -18.07 7.79 7.93
C GLY A 260 -17.23 6.95 6.98
N SER A 261 -17.88 6.06 6.21
CA SER A 261 -17.26 5.31 5.12
C SER A 261 -16.64 6.23 4.06
N GLY A 262 -17.43 7.16 3.54
CA GLY A 262 -16.99 8.08 2.50
C GLY A 262 -15.82 8.95 2.97
N VAL A 263 -15.83 9.41 4.23
CA VAL A 263 -14.71 10.15 4.84
C VAL A 263 -13.46 9.28 4.92
N LEU A 264 -13.56 8.05 5.45
CA LEU A 264 -12.41 7.15 5.56
C LEU A 264 -11.82 6.79 4.20
N ILE A 265 -12.66 6.46 3.21
CA ILE A 265 -12.19 6.15 1.86
C ILE A 265 -11.57 7.40 1.20
N SER A 266 -12.14 8.58 1.43
CA SER A 266 -11.55 9.84 0.94
C SER A 266 -10.19 10.11 1.60
N CYS A 267 -10.05 9.84 2.90
CA CYS A 267 -8.75 9.89 3.58
C CYS A 267 -7.75 8.88 2.97
N ALA A 268 -8.19 7.66 2.64
CA ALA A 268 -7.35 6.69 1.94
C ALA A 268 -6.89 7.22 0.57
N GLY A 269 -7.79 7.85 -0.18
CA GLY A 269 -7.49 8.50 -1.46
C GLY A 269 -6.51 9.68 -1.32
N MET A 270 -6.54 10.38 -0.19
CA MET A 270 -5.57 11.43 0.14
C MET A 270 -4.26 10.89 0.75
N VAL A 271 -4.15 9.61 1.04
CA VAL A 271 -2.86 8.93 1.23
C VAL A 271 -2.29 8.54 -0.13
N LYS A 272 -3.08 7.86 -0.96
CA LYS A 272 -2.72 7.50 -2.33
C LYS A 272 -3.98 7.48 -3.20
N VAL A 273 -3.92 8.16 -4.33
CA VAL A 273 -5.10 8.49 -5.18
C VAL A 273 -5.95 7.27 -5.55
N THR A 274 -5.34 6.10 -5.68
CA THR A 274 -6.04 4.83 -5.96
C THR A 274 -7.07 4.45 -4.90
N GLY A 275 -6.92 4.94 -3.67
CA GLY A 275 -7.87 4.72 -2.58
C GLY A 275 -9.29 5.23 -2.87
N PHE A 276 -9.43 6.27 -3.70
CA PHE A 276 -10.76 6.80 -4.08
C PHE A 276 -11.63 5.79 -4.86
N LEU A 277 -11.03 4.77 -5.48
CA LEU A 277 -11.78 3.75 -6.22
C LEU A 277 -12.89 3.10 -5.38
N ALA A 278 -12.66 2.91 -4.09
CA ALA A 278 -13.62 2.27 -3.21
C ALA A 278 -14.93 3.07 -3.06
N LEU A 279 -14.89 4.42 -3.20
CA LEU A 279 -16.10 5.26 -3.23
C LEU A 279 -17.06 4.82 -4.35
N GLY A 280 -16.51 4.51 -5.52
CA GLY A 280 -17.30 4.04 -6.66
C GLY A 280 -18.02 2.73 -6.35
N PHE A 281 -17.38 1.77 -5.69
CA PHE A 281 -17.97 0.46 -5.38
C PHE A 281 -19.03 0.56 -4.27
N VAL A 282 -18.80 1.36 -3.22
CA VAL A 282 -19.83 1.68 -2.22
C VAL A 282 -20.98 2.46 -2.87
N GLY A 283 -20.68 3.43 -3.73
CA GLY A 283 -21.65 4.20 -4.51
C GLY A 283 -22.51 3.31 -5.40
N MET A 284 -21.94 2.32 -6.10
CA MET A 284 -22.70 1.39 -6.94
C MET A 284 -23.59 0.44 -6.12
N ALA A 285 -23.15 0.04 -4.93
CA ALA A 285 -23.99 -0.71 -4.00
C ALA A 285 -25.20 0.14 -3.54
N LEU A 286 -24.98 1.41 -3.23
CA LEU A 286 -26.02 2.36 -2.88
C LEU A 286 -26.98 2.62 -4.06
N ALA A 287 -26.42 2.88 -5.24
CA ALA A 287 -27.18 3.08 -6.49
C ALA A 287 -28.11 1.89 -6.80
N ARG A 288 -27.61 0.66 -6.62
CA ARG A 288 -28.40 -0.55 -6.79
C ARG A 288 -29.59 -0.60 -5.82
N ARG A 289 -29.39 -0.18 -4.57
CA ARG A 289 -30.47 -0.15 -3.55
C ARG A 289 -31.55 0.87 -3.92
N TRP A 290 -31.18 2.02 -4.47
CA TRP A 290 -32.14 3.07 -4.88
C TRP A 290 -32.79 2.78 -6.23
N GLY A 291 -32.11 2.06 -7.13
CA GLY A 291 -32.61 1.63 -8.43
C GLY A 291 -32.61 2.72 -9.50
N GLY A 292 -32.50 2.29 -10.76
CA GLY A 292 -32.62 3.14 -11.95
C GLY A 292 -31.53 4.23 -12.07
N ALA A 293 -31.65 5.05 -13.11
CA ALA A 293 -30.71 6.14 -13.40
C ALA A 293 -30.67 7.19 -12.28
N ARG A 294 -31.82 7.47 -11.65
CA ARG A 294 -31.89 8.41 -10.50
C ARG A 294 -31.10 7.89 -9.30
N GLY A 295 -31.13 6.57 -9.05
CA GLY A 295 -30.33 5.94 -8.00
C GLY A 295 -28.83 6.06 -8.26
N ILE A 296 -28.39 5.90 -9.52
CA ILE A 296 -26.98 6.11 -9.91
C ILE A 296 -26.59 7.57 -9.71
N ALA A 297 -27.37 8.51 -10.24
CA ALA A 297 -27.09 9.94 -10.11
C ALA A 297 -27.04 10.38 -8.63
N GLY A 298 -28.00 9.93 -7.81
CA GLY A 298 -28.04 10.22 -6.37
C GLY A 298 -26.82 9.65 -5.63
N ALA A 299 -26.42 8.41 -5.92
CA ALA A 299 -25.27 7.80 -5.28
C ALA A 299 -23.95 8.49 -5.69
N VAL A 300 -23.81 8.86 -6.95
CA VAL A 300 -22.66 9.65 -7.43
C VAL A 300 -22.62 11.00 -6.72
N LEU A 301 -23.74 11.71 -6.63
CA LEU A 301 -23.82 13.01 -5.94
C LEU A 301 -23.41 12.89 -4.47
N VAL A 302 -23.95 11.91 -3.75
CA VAL A 302 -23.66 11.70 -2.32
C VAL A 302 -22.17 11.39 -2.11
N GLN A 303 -21.61 10.44 -2.87
CA GLN A 303 -20.20 10.06 -2.71
C GLN A 303 -19.25 11.20 -3.11
N SER A 304 -19.57 11.93 -4.18
CA SER A 304 -18.79 13.10 -4.60
C SER A 304 -18.87 14.25 -3.58
N ALA A 305 -20.04 14.51 -3.02
CA ALA A 305 -20.21 15.54 -1.99
C ALA A 305 -19.37 15.20 -0.73
N ILE A 306 -19.41 13.94 -0.26
CA ILE A 306 -18.60 13.50 0.88
C ILE A 306 -17.12 13.61 0.54
N MET A 307 -16.70 13.17 -0.63
CA MET A 307 -15.31 13.26 -1.09
C MET A 307 -14.80 14.70 -1.11
N VAL A 308 -15.54 15.60 -1.75
CA VAL A 308 -15.16 17.03 -1.86
C VAL A 308 -15.12 17.67 -0.47
N ALA A 309 -16.12 17.42 0.38
CA ALA A 309 -16.12 17.93 1.76
C ALA A 309 -14.93 17.40 2.58
N SER A 310 -14.57 16.12 2.42
CA SER A 310 -13.42 15.50 3.09
C SER A 310 -12.09 16.11 2.62
N ILE A 311 -11.94 16.32 1.30
CA ILE A 311 -10.75 16.96 0.73
C ILE A 311 -10.66 18.42 1.23
N ALA A 312 -11.75 19.18 1.17
CA ALA A 312 -11.78 20.56 1.65
C ALA A 312 -11.41 20.65 3.14
N LEU A 313 -12.00 19.78 3.97
CA LEU A 313 -11.69 19.74 5.41
C LEU A 313 -10.21 19.38 5.65
N ALA A 314 -9.69 18.36 4.97
CA ALA A 314 -8.28 17.97 5.10
C ALA A 314 -7.34 19.11 4.68
N THR A 315 -7.62 19.78 3.55
CA THR A 315 -6.85 20.94 3.07
C THR A 315 -6.86 22.09 4.08
N VAL A 316 -8.01 22.41 4.66
CA VAL A 316 -8.13 23.48 5.67
C VAL A 316 -7.38 23.12 6.96
N VAL A 317 -7.55 21.88 7.45
CA VAL A 317 -6.94 21.45 8.71
C VAL A 317 -5.42 21.34 8.59
N THR A 318 -4.92 20.78 7.48
CA THR A 318 -3.47 20.60 7.28
C THR A 318 -2.79 21.79 6.66
N ARG A 319 -3.54 22.74 6.08
CA ARG A 319 -3.04 23.86 5.26
C ARG A 319 -2.22 23.41 4.04
N ILE A 320 -2.38 22.17 3.60
CA ILE A 320 -1.71 21.59 2.44
C ILE A 320 -2.60 21.78 1.22
N GLY A 321 -2.06 22.35 0.14
CA GLY A 321 -2.78 22.63 -1.10
C GLY A 321 -3.17 21.39 -1.90
N LEU A 322 -3.69 21.62 -3.12
CA LEU A 322 -4.17 20.57 -4.02
C LEU A 322 -3.10 20.11 -5.06
N GLY A 323 -1.82 20.47 -4.88
CA GLY A 323 -0.75 20.14 -5.82
C GLY A 323 -0.59 18.62 -6.09
N TRP A 324 -0.96 17.77 -5.12
CA TRP A 324 -0.98 16.31 -5.31
C TRP A 324 -1.91 15.81 -6.42
N VAL A 325 -2.93 16.59 -6.80
CA VAL A 325 -3.86 16.22 -7.88
C VAL A 325 -3.16 16.27 -9.23
N THR A 326 -2.30 17.25 -9.44
CA THR A 326 -1.54 17.46 -10.68
C THR A 326 -0.13 16.86 -10.64
N GLY A 327 0.43 16.67 -9.45
CA GLY A 327 1.80 16.19 -9.23
C GLY A 327 2.06 14.71 -9.46
N GLN A 328 1.07 13.94 -9.94
CA GLN A 328 1.20 12.48 -10.14
C GLN A 328 2.15 12.09 -11.29
N GLY A 329 2.56 13.05 -12.13
CA GLY A 329 3.38 12.81 -13.33
C GLY A 329 4.84 12.41 -13.05
N GLY A 330 5.41 12.81 -11.91
CA GLY A 330 6.81 12.53 -11.59
C GLY A 330 7.14 11.03 -11.49
N ALA A 331 6.23 10.23 -10.93
CA ALA A 331 6.38 8.79 -10.88
C ALA A 331 6.31 8.11 -12.27
N ALA A 332 5.69 8.74 -13.26
CA ALA A 332 5.54 8.19 -14.61
C ALA A 332 6.87 8.13 -15.39
N THR A 333 7.91 8.86 -14.97
CA THR A 333 9.24 8.79 -15.59
C THR A 333 9.99 7.50 -15.24
N ILE A 334 9.60 6.83 -14.15
CA ILE A 334 10.25 5.60 -13.69
C ILE A 334 9.93 4.45 -14.63
N ARG A 335 10.95 3.71 -15.05
CA ARG A 335 10.81 2.46 -15.84
C ARG A 335 10.78 1.27 -14.89
N SER A 336 9.57 0.77 -14.59
CA SER A 336 9.39 -0.41 -13.75
C SER A 336 9.31 -1.68 -14.60
N TRP A 337 10.23 -2.59 -14.42
CA TRP A 337 10.27 -3.90 -15.09
C TRP A 337 9.17 -4.88 -14.66
N LEU A 338 8.36 -4.54 -13.64
CA LEU A 338 7.15 -5.27 -13.26
C LEU A 338 5.89 -4.76 -13.97
N SER A 339 6.00 -3.68 -14.73
CA SER A 339 4.88 -3.10 -15.46
C SER A 339 4.77 -3.71 -16.85
N MET A 340 3.73 -4.50 -17.08
CA MET A 340 3.44 -5.10 -18.39
C MET A 340 3.42 -4.06 -19.52
N THR A 341 2.84 -2.89 -19.27
CA THR A 341 2.74 -1.82 -20.28
C THR A 341 4.11 -1.20 -20.57
N THR A 342 4.95 -1.07 -19.56
CA THR A 342 6.32 -0.59 -19.72
C THR A 342 7.17 -1.61 -20.48
N ASP A 343 7.09 -2.89 -20.12
CA ASP A 343 7.84 -3.96 -20.77
C ASP A 343 7.47 -4.11 -22.26
N ILE A 344 6.17 -4.08 -22.57
CA ILE A 344 5.69 -4.10 -23.96
C ILE A 344 6.25 -2.89 -24.74
N GLY A 345 6.27 -1.69 -24.14
CA GLY A 345 6.82 -0.49 -24.75
C GLY A 345 8.32 -0.62 -25.02
N VAL A 346 9.10 -1.08 -24.03
CA VAL A 346 10.55 -1.28 -24.16
C VAL A 346 10.88 -2.35 -25.21
N ILE A 347 10.19 -3.49 -25.16
CA ILE A 347 10.39 -4.58 -26.12
C ILE A 347 10.04 -4.11 -27.55
N SER A 348 8.92 -3.39 -27.71
CA SER A 348 8.50 -2.86 -29.02
C SER A 348 9.53 -1.86 -29.58
N ALA A 349 10.06 -0.97 -28.73
CA ALA A 349 11.11 -0.04 -29.14
C ALA A 349 12.38 -0.76 -29.55
N PHE A 350 12.81 -1.76 -28.77
CA PHE A 350 13.98 -2.58 -29.08
C PHE A 350 13.85 -3.32 -30.42
N ILE A 351 12.68 -3.91 -30.67
CA ILE A 351 12.39 -4.55 -31.98
C ILE A 351 12.46 -3.51 -33.12
N GLY A 352 11.89 -2.32 -32.92
CA GLY A 352 11.95 -1.23 -33.89
C GLY A 352 13.39 -0.82 -34.22
N GLN A 353 14.26 -0.71 -33.22
CA GLN A 353 15.68 -0.41 -33.40
C GLN A 353 16.39 -1.53 -34.20
N LEU A 354 16.12 -2.80 -33.88
CA LEU A 354 16.68 -3.94 -34.64
C LEU A 354 16.27 -3.96 -36.12
N LEU A 355 15.07 -3.46 -36.42
CA LEU A 355 14.55 -3.32 -37.79
C LEU A 355 15.02 -2.04 -38.50
N GLY A 356 15.91 -1.25 -37.89
CA GLY A 356 16.44 -0.01 -38.47
C GLY A 356 15.46 1.15 -38.49
N LEU A 357 14.37 1.10 -37.70
CA LEU A 357 13.34 2.17 -37.65
C LEU A 357 13.77 3.36 -36.79
N GLY A 358 14.93 3.33 -36.14
CA GLY A 358 15.41 4.36 -35.23
C GLY A 358 14.95 4.16 -33.77
N ASP A 359 15.32 5.09 -32.89
CA ASP A 359 14.92 5.05 -31.47
C ASP A 359 13.58 5.77 -31.26
N HIS A 360 12.55 4.99 -31.01
CA HIS A 360 11.20 5.46 -30.69
C HIS A 360 10.76 5.06 -29.26
N SER A 361 11.71 4.82 -28.35
CA SER A 361 11.47 4.30 -27.01
C SER A 361 10.46 5.13 -26.22
N GLU A 362 10.59 6.46 -26.22
CA GLU A 362 9.65 7.33 -25.50
C GLU A 362 8.23 7.28 -26.12
N ALA A 363 8.12 7.29 -27.44
CA ALA A 363 6.84 7.24 -28.12
C ALA A 363 6.11 5.90 -27.86
N THR A 364 6.83 4.78 -27.92
CA THR A 364 6.26 3.45 -27.64
C THR A 364 5.83 3.31 -26.18
N LEU A 365 6.61 3.83 -25.23
CA LEU A 365 6.24 3.86 -23.82
C LEU A 365 4.98 4.69 -23.57
N VAL A 366 4.86 5.88 -24.14
CA VAL A 366 3.66 6.71 -24.03
C VAL A 366 2.43 5.98 -24.57
N ILE A 367 2.55 5.36 -25.75
CA ILE A 367 1.43 4.63 -26.38
C ILE A 367 1.01 3.42 -25.52
N THR A 368 1.94 2.57 -25.13
CA THR A 368 1.62 1.34 -24.39
C THR A 368 1.09 1.61 -22.98
N ARG A 369 1.66 2.59 -22.27
CA ARG A 369 1.19 3.00 -20.95
C ARG A 369 -0.19 3.66 -21.01
N THR A 370 -0.42 4.53 -22.01
CA THR A 370 -1.73 5.16 -22.22
C THR A 370 -2.79 4.12 -22.57
N ALA A 371 -2.48 3.21 -23.49
CA ALA A 371 -3.39 2.12 -23.87
C ALA A 371 -3.72 1.24 -22.65
N GLY A 372 -2.72 0.86 -21.84
CA GLY A 372 -2.92 0.10 -20.61
C GLY A 372 -3.83 0.82 -19.63
N LEU A 373 -3.62 2.11 -19.40
CA LEU A 373 -4.47 2.91 -18.53
C LEU A 373 -5.91 2.99 -19.02
N LEU A 374 -6.13 3.20 -20.32
CA LEU A 374 -7.48 3.22 -20.91
C LEU A 374 -8.19 1.87 -20.76
N ILE A 375 -7.47 0.76 -20.96
CA ILE A 375 -8.01 -0.59 -20.75
C ILE A 375 -8.37 -0.78 -19.26
N ALA A 376 -7.51 -0.35 -18.34
CA ALA A 376 -7.78 -0.42 -16.90
C ALA A 376 -9.02 0.37 -16.52
N VAL A 377 -9.17 1.60 -17.03
CA VAL A 377 -10.35 2.44 -16.79
C VAL A 377 -11.62 1.76 -17.34
N GLY A 378 -11.59 1.26 -18.57
CA GLY A 378 -12.71 0.51 -19.15
C GLY A 378 -13.10 -0.70 -18.31
N PHE A 379 -12.10 -1.42 -17.78
CA PHE A 379 -12.33 -2.56 -16.90
C PHE A 379 -12.91 -2.15 -15.54
N ILE A 380 -12.43 -1.06 -14.94
CA ILE A 380 -12.99 -0.49 -13.71
C ILE A 380 -14.47 -0.13 -13.91
N VAL A 381 -14.80 0.57 -15.00
CA VAL A 381 -16.18 0.93 -15.35
C VAL A 381 -17.05 -0.34 -15.48
N ARG A 382 -16.53 -1.38 -16.14
CA ARG A 382 -17.21 -2.68 -16.22
C ARG A 382 -17.48 -3.29 -14.84
N MET A 383 -16.51 -3.25 -13.93
CA MET A 383 -16.67 -3.79 -12.58
C MET A 383 -17.65 -2.97 -11.73
N LEU A 384 -17.63 -1.65 -11.86
CA LEU A 384 -18.63 -0.77 -11.25
C LEU A 384 -20.05 -1.11 -11.76
N TRP A 385 -20.20 -1.27 -13.08
CA TRP A 385 -21.47 -1.68 -13.67
C TRP A 385 -21.93 -3.07 -13.21
N ALA A 386 -21.01 -4.04 -13.15
CA ALA A 386 -21.30 -5.38 -12.64
C ALA A 386 -21.73 -5.35 -11.17
N THR A 387 -21.14 -4.46 -10.35
CA THR A 387 -21.52 -4.21 -8.96
C THR A 387 -22.95 -3.61 -8.89
N TYR A 388 -23.25 -2.61 -9.72
CA TYR A 388 -24.60 -2.06 -9.80
C TYR A 388 -25.65 -3.11 -10.22
N ARG A 389 -25.33 -3.93 -11.22
CA ARG A 389 -26.18 -5.04 -11.66
C ARG A 389 -26.30 -6.16 -10.63
N GLY A 390 -25.41 -6.19 -9.64
CA GLY A 390 -25.35 -7.21 -8.59
C GLY A 390 -24.81 -8.56 -9.05
N THR A 391 -24.17 -8.61 -10.21
CA THR A 391 -23.50 -9.81 -10.71
C THR A 391 -22.15 -10.05 -10.02
N VAL A 392 -21.58 -9.00 -9.43
CA VAL A 392 -20.34 -9.06 -8.64
C VAL A 392 -20.56 -8.31 -7.32
N HIS A 393 -20.11 -8.92 -6.22
CA HIS A 393 -20.12 -8.24 -4.92
C HIS A 393 -19.17 -7.04 -4.91
N PRO A 394 -19.48 -5.89 -4.26
CA PRO A 394 -18.62 -4.70 -4.25
C PRO A 394 -17.16 -4.98 -3.84
N VAL A 395 -16.95 -5.83 -2.85
CA VAL A 395 -15.61 -6.26 -2.39
C VAL A 395 -14.82 -6.95 -3.49
N GLY A 396 -15.48 -7.90 -4.19
CA GLY A 396 -14.87 -8.60 -5.32
C GLY A 396 -14.62 -7.67 -6.50
N GLY A 397 -15.59 -6.80 -6.80
CA GLY A 397 -15.47 -5.80 -7.87
C GLY A 397 -14.28 -4.87 -7.65
N LEU A 398 -14.14 -4.30 -6.45
CA LEU A 398 -13.01 -3.47 -6.07
C LEU A 398 -11.68 -4.22 -6.20
N GLY A 399 -11.58 -5.41 -5.60
CA GLY A 399 -10.32 -6.16 -5.59
C GLY A 399 -9.87 -6.57 -6.98
N VAL A 400 -10.79 -7.06 -7.85
CA VAL A 400 -10.45 -7.43 -9.24
C VAL A 400 -10.10 -6.20 -10.07
N ALA A 401 -10.88 -5.10 -9.95
CA ALA A 401 -10.60 -3.84 -10.64
C ALA A 401 -9.21 -3.29 -10.27
N THR A 402 -8.86 -3.34 -8.98
CA THR A 402 -7.56 -2.87 -8.49
C THR A 402 -6.41 -3.75 -8.96
N LEU A 403 -6.57 -5.10 -8.99
CA LEU A 403 -5.54 -5.98 -9.56
C LEU A 403 -5.29 -5.69 -11.03
N VAL A 404 -6.35 -5.52 -11.83
CA VAL A 404 -6.21 -5.17 -13.25
C VAL A 404 -5.55 -3.81 -13.42
N LEU A 405 -5.94 -2.82 -12.60
CA LEU A 405 -5.28 -1.52 -12.59
C LEU A 405 -3.77 -1.67 -12.32
N VAL A 406 -3.37 -2.44 -11.29
CA VAL A 406 -1.96 -2.65 -10.96
C VAL A 406 -1.21 -3.33 -12.10
N LEU A 407 -1.77 -4.36 -12.72
CA LEU A 407 -1.13 -5.07 -13.84
C LEU A 407 -0.88 -4.17 -15.06
N LEU A 408 -1.75 -3.19 -15.28
CA LEU A 408 -1.68 -2.26 -16.41
C LEU A 408 -1.10 -0.88 -16.03
N PHE A 409 -0.69 -0.71 -14.77
CA PHE A 409 -0.15 0.56 -14.29
C PHE A 409 1.26 0.81 -14.85
N PRO A 410 1.63 2.06 -15.17
CA PRO A 410 2.94 2.38 -15.73
C PRO A 410 4.12 2.01 -14.84
N VAL A 411 3.92 2.07 -13.53
CA VAL A 411 4.92 1.74 -12.51
C VAL A 411 4.34 0.74 -11.53
N VAL A 412 4.95 -0.41 -11.39
CA VAL A 412 4.51 -1.48 -10.51
C VAL A 412 5.64 -1.88 -9.56
N HIS A 413 5.29 -1.93 -8.28
CA HIS A 413 6.17 -2.46 -7.24
C HIS A 413 5.67 -3.83 -6.74
N PRO A 414 6.54 -4.69 -6.19
CA PRO A 414 6.17 -6.03 -5.74
C PRO A 414 5.00 -6.10 -4.76
N TRP A 415 4.77 -5.04 -3.99
CA TRP A 415 3.68 -4.94 -3.00
C TRP A 415 2.38 -4.31 -3.53
N TYR A 416 2.37 -3.69 -4.73
CA TYR A 416 1.15 -3.08 -5.27
C TYR A 416 -0.02 -4.07 -5.45
N PRO A 417 0.20 -5.34 -5.85
CA PRO A 417 -0.91 -6.29 -5.91
C PRO A 417 -1.65 -6.50 -4.58
N LEU A 418 -1.05 -6.12 -3.42
CA LEU A 418 -1.74 -6.14 -2.13
C LEU A 418 -3.00 -5.26 -2.12
N TRP A 419 -3.06 -4.20 -2.94
CA TRP A 419 -4.25 -3.35 -3.06
C TRP A 419 -5.48 -4.14 -3.53
N GLY A 420 -5.29 -5.16 -4.34
CA GLY A 420 -6.35 -6.07 -4.77
C GLY A 420 -6.41 -7.36 -3.95
N ILE A 421 -5.26 -7.91 -3.54
CA ILE A 421 -5.18 -9.15 -2.76
C ILE A 421 -5.91 -9.01 -1.42
N MET A 422 -5.75 -7.88 -0.71
CA MET A 422 -6.35 -7.70 0.62
C MET A 422 -7.89 -7.68 0.58
N PRO A 423 -8.57 -6.91 -0.29
CA PRO A 423 -10.02 -7.04 -0.42
C PRO A 423 -10.45 -8.39 -0.96
N LEU A 424 -9.73 -8.97 -1.92
CA LEU A 424 -10.04 -10.29 -2.46
C LEU A 424 -9.85 -11.42 -1.45
N ALA A 425 -8.96 -11.29 -0.49
CA ALA A 425 -8.82 -12.24 0.61
C ALA A 425 -10.13 -12.36 1.40
N GLY A 426 -10.90 -11.27 1.53
CA GLY A 426 -12.22 -11.26 2.15
C GLY A 426 -13.38 -11.72 1.25
N TRP A 427 -13.15 -11.94 -0.07
CA TRP A 427 -14.22 -12.30 -1.00
C TRP A 427 -13.96 -13.55 -1.83
N ALA A 428 -12.71 -13.74 -2.29
CA ALA A 428 -12.39 -14.81 -3.22
C ALA A 428 -12.31 -16.18 -2.53
N ASN A 429 -13.20 -17.10 -2.91
CA ASN A 429 -13.27 -18.44 -2.32
C ASN A 429 -12.71 -19.53 -3.24
N ARG A 430 -12.19 -19.18 -4.42
CA ARG A 430 -11.63 -20.14 -5.37
C ARG A 430 -10.21 -20.55 -4.96
N THR A 431 -9.99 -21.87 -4.86
CA THR A 431 -8.66 -22.45 -4.54
C THR A 431 -7.57 -21.98 -5.51
N PHE A 432 -7.92 -21.88 -6.80
CA PHE A 432 -7.00 -21.38 -7.83
C PHE A 432 -6.49 -19.95 -7.52
N PHE A 433 -7.40 -19.04 -7.15
CA PHE A 433 -7.02 -17.67 -6.77
C PHE A 433 -6.09 -17.67 -5.55
N ARG A 434 -6.44 -18.42 -4.51
CA ARG A 434 -5.63 -18.52 -3.29
C ARG A 434 -4.25 -19.10 -3.57
N ALA A 435 -4.17 -20.15 -4.38
CA ALA A 435 -2.92 -20.76 -4.79
C ALA A 435 -2.05 -19.81 -5.62
N GLY A 436 -2.64 -19.14 -6.63
CA GLY A 436 -1.95 -18.16 -7.46
C GLY A 436 -1.43 -16.98 -6.65
N THR A 437 -2.25 -16.44 -5.74
CA THR A 437 -1.84 -15.36 -4.82
C THR A 437 -0.73 -15.83 -3.88
N ALA A 438 -0.82 -17.06 -3.36
CA ALA A 438 0.22 -17.61 -2.49
C ALA A 438 1.54 -17.81 -3.24
N ALA A 439 1.49 -18.32 -4.46
CA ALA A 439 2.67 -18.46 -5.32
C ALA A 439 3.31 -17.10 -5.64
N TYR A 440 2.49 -16.10 -6.04
CA TYR A 440 2.96 -14.74 -6.26
C TYR A 440 3.63 -14.18 -5.01
N SER A 441 2.93 -14.20 -3.87
CA SER A 441 3.45 -13.62 -2.63
C SER A 441 4.74 -14.31 -2.15
N ALA A 442 4.83 -15.63 -2.28
CA ALA A 442 6.04 -16.38 -1.94
C ALA A 442 7.21 -15.99 -2.84
N LEU A 443 7.00 -15.95 -4.16
CA LEU A 443 8.03 -15.60 -5.14
C LEU A 443 8.51 -14.16 -4.95
N PHE A 444 7.56 -13.22 -4.90
CA PHE A 444 7.89 -11.80 -4.85
C PHE A 444 8.42 -11.32 -3.49
N SER A 445 8.33 -12.13 -2.44
CA SER A 445 9.06 -11.90 -1.20
C SER A 445 10.59 -11.97 -1.36
N PHE A 446 11.10 -12.57 -2.45
CA PHE A 446 12.53 -12.68 -2.77
C PHE A 446 13.00 -11.74 -3.87
N VAL A 447 12.10 -11.01 -4.52
CA VAL A 447 12.44 -10.18 -5.68
C VAL A 447 13.13 -8.88 -5.26
N VAL A 448 12.74 -8.29 -4.12
CA VAL A 448 13.40 -7.10 -3.57
C VAL A 448 14.24 -7.52 -2.39
N LEU A 449 15.53 -7.60 -2.58
CA LEU A 449 16.51 -7.99 -1.57
C LEU A 449 17.44 -6.82 -1.23
N PRO A 450 18.08 -6.84 -0.03
CA PRO A 450 18.92 -5.75 0.45
C PRO A 450 20.12 -5.38 -0.45
N LEU A 451 20.49 -6.25 -1.38
CA LEU A 451 21.56 -6.04 -2.35
C LEU A 451 21.05 -6.07 -3.80
N SER A 452 19.74 -6.04 -4.02
CA SER A 452 19.27 -5.96 -5.39
C SER A 452 19.70 -4.61 -5.95
N LEU A 453 20.47 -4.63 -7.03
CA LEU A 453 20.84 -3.47 -7.85
C LEU A 453 19.62 -2.86 -8.57
N ILE A 454 18.44 -3.31 -8.24
CA ILE A 454 17.17 -2.76 -8.72
C ILE A 454 16.85 -1.59 -7.80
N HIS A 455 17.45 -0.47 -8.10
CA HIS A 455 16.96 0.82 -7.63
C HIS A 455 15.64 1.07 -8.33
N ILE A 456 14.57 0.83 -7.59
CA ILE A 456 13.22 1.20 -7.99
C ILE A 456 13.01 2.64 -7.55
#